data_d37abbf0ba0e39ec3f84917b2bd9f4d9
#
_entry.id   d37abbf0ba0e39ec3f84917b2bd9f4d9
#
_cell.length_a   1.000
_cell.length_b   1.000
_cell.length_c   1.000
_cell.angle_alpha   90.00
_cell.angle_beta   90.00
_cell.angle_gamma   90.00
#
_symmetry.space_group_name_H-M   'P 1'
#
loop_
_entity.id
_entity.type
_entity.pdbx_description
1 polymer ?
#
loop_
_entity_poly.entity_id
_entity_poly.type
_entity_poly.pdbx_seq_one_letter_code
_entity_poly.pdbx_strand_id
1 'polypeptide(L)' 'MEDNLTRIQNIVGKQLGIEPSKVTSGADFGKELGADSLDQVELVMAIEEEFEMEIEDQAAGQIATVQDALDYIEGRWKK' A
#
# COMPACT_ATOMS: atom_id res chain seq x y z
N MET A 1 -19.54 -0.71 -4.86
CA MET A 1 -18.19 -0.26 -5.26
C MET A 1 -17.26 -0.29 -4.05
N GLU A 2 -16.08 -0.83 -4.23
CA GLU A 2 -15.14 -0.93 -3.12
C GLU A 2 -14.50 0.43 -2.83
N ASP A 3 -14.29 0.71 -1.54
CA ASP A 3 -13.59 1.93 -1.18
C ASP A 3 -12.08 1.75 -1.39
N ASN A 4 -11.34 2.84 -1.27
CA ASN A 4 -9.89 2.79 -1.54
C ASN A 4 -9.14 1.90 -0.57
N LEU A 5 -9.56 1.88 0.69
CA LEU A 5 -8.92 1.02 1.68
C LEU A 5 -9.08 -0.45 1.29
N THR A 6 -10.29 -0.85 0.91
CA THR A 6 -10.54 -2.23 0.51
C THR A 6 -9.71 -2.60 -0.71
N ARG A 7 -9.57 -1.68 -1.65
CA ARG A 7 -8.76 -1.92 -2.85
C ARG A 7 -7.30 -2.14 -2.48
N ILE A 8 -6.77 -1.32 -1.56
CA ILE A 8 -5.39 -1.49 -1.09
C ILE A 8 -5.24 -2.82 -0.36
N GLN A 9 -6.20 -3.17 0.50
CA GLN A 9 -6.16 -4.43 1.23
C GLN A 9 -6.08 -5.63 0.28
N ASN A 10 -6.86 -5.59 -0.79
CA ASN A 10 -6.85 -6.67 -1.77
C ASN A 10 -5.52 -6.77 -2.49
N ILE A 11 -4.94 -5.63 -2.86
CA ILE A 11 -3.63 -5.60 -3.52
C ILE A 11 -2.56 -6.17 -2.60
N VAL A 12 -2.51 -5.70 -1.36
CA VAL A 12 -1.50 -6.14 -0.40
C VAL A 12 -1.67 -7.62 -0.08
N GLY A 13 -2.90 -8.05 0.14
CA GLY A 13 -3.16 -9.46 0.44
C GLY A 13 -2.71 -10.37 -0.68
N LYS A 14 -2.97 -9.99 -1.91
CA LYS A 14 -2.57 -10.77 -3.07
C LYS A 14 -1.06 -10.80 -3.23
N GLN A 15 -0.41 -9.65 -3.06
CA GLN A 15 1.03 -9.53 -3.23
C GLN A 15 1.80 -10.31 -2.16
N LEU A 16 1.34 -10.26 -0.92
CA LEU A 16 2.03 -10.87 0.20
C LEU A 16 1.48 -12.23 0.60
N GLY A 17 0.41 -12.69 -0.05
CA GLY A 17 -0.18 -13.98 0.25
C GLY A 17 -0.88 -14.05 1.59
N ILE A 18 -1.49 -12.96 2.02
CA ILE A 18 -2.23 -12.91 3.28
C ILE A 18 -3.67 -12.50 3.02
N GLU A 19 -4.54 -12.80 3.97
CA GLU A 19 -5.95 -12.42 3.83
C GLU A 19 -6.11 -10.92 3.91
N PRO A 20 -6.89 -10.32 3.00
CA PRO A 20 -7.09 -8.86 3.03
C PRO A 20 -7.60 -8.33 4.36
N SER A 21 -8.39 -9.12 5.08
CA SER A 21 -8.92 -8.69 6.38
C SER A 21 -7.83 -8.49 7.44
N LYS A 22 -6.65 -9.08 7.21
CA LYS A 22 -5.52 -8.91 8.12
C LYS A 22 -4.66 -7.70 7.78
N VAL A 23 -4.96 -7.05 6.67
CA VAL A 23 -4.23 -5.86 6.22
C VAL A 23 -4.95 -4.64 6.80
N THR A 24 -4.65 -4.32 8.04
CA THR A 24 -5.31 -3.19 8.71
C THR A 24 -4.64 -1.88 8.31
N SER A 25 -5.36 -0.77 8.47
CA SER A 25 -4.86 0.54 8.03
C SER A 25 -3.59 0.96 8.76
N GLY A 26 -3.42 0.54 10.02
CA GLY A 26 -2.23 0.86 10.80
C GLY A 26 -1.06 -0.08 10.60
N ALA A 27 -1.23 -1.12 9.80
CA ALA A 27 -0.18 -2.13 9.63
C ALA A 27 1.00 -1.59 8.85
N ASP A 28 2.20 -1.86 9.35
CA ASP A 28 3.45 -1.53 8.67
C ASP A 28 3.77 -2.64 7.68
N PHE A 29 4.06 -2.27 6.43
CA PHE A 29 4.31 -3.26 5.39
C PHE A 29 5.48 -4.18 5.72
N GLY A 30 6.56 -3.62 6.23
CA GLY A 30 7.75 -4.41 6.53
C GLY A 30 7.70 -5.10 7.88
N LYS A 31 7.31 -4.37 8.92
CA LYS A 31 7.38 -4.87 10.29
C LYS A 31 6.23 -5.82 10.65
N GLU A 32 5.05 -5.54 10.16
CA GLU A 32 3.87 -6.32 10.54
C GLU A 32 3.42 -7.27 9.45
N LEU A 33 3.57 -6.89 8.20
CA LEU A 33 3.11 -7.71 7.09
C LEU A 33 4.23 -8.51 6.42
N GLY A 34 5.47 -8.28 6.83
CA GLY A 34 6.60 -9.07 6.38
C GLY A 34 7.08 -8.77 4.97
N ALA A 35 6.77 -7.60 4.44
CA ALA A 35 7.23 -7.23 3.10
C ALA A 35 8.71 -6.86 3.14
N ASP A 36 9.51 -7.46 2.26
CA ASP A 36 10.90 -7.06 2.10
C ASP A 36 10.99 -5.93 1.08
N SER A 37 12.22 -5.51 0.74
CA SER A 37 12.41 -4.38 -0.17
C SER A 37 11.79 -4.63 -1.54
N LEU A 38 11.93 -5.84 -2.06
CA LEU A 38 11.36 -6.19 -3.35
C LEU A 38 9.83 -6.18 -3.29
N ASP A 39 9.28 -6.73 -2.21
CA ASP A 39 7.83 -6.75 -2.02
C ASP A 39 7.27 -5.32 -1.99
N GLN A 40 7.98 -4.41 -1.33
CA GLN A 40 7.53 -3.02 -1.25
C GLN A 40 7.52 -2.34 -2.60
N VAL A 41 8.54 -2.59 -3.43
CA VAL A 41 8.58 -2.05 -4.79
C VAL A 41 7.40 -2.58 -5.60
N GLU A 42 7.14 -3.86 -5.49
CA GLU A 42 6.02 -4.47 -6.23
C GLU A 42 4.67 -3.99 -5.74
N LEU A 43 4.55 -3.74 -4.43
CA LEU A 43 3.32 -3.18 -3.87
C LEU A 43 3.05 -1.79 -4.43
N VAL A 44 4.07 -0.95 -4.48
CA VAL A 44 3.94 0.39 -5.02
C VAL A 44 3.49 0.33 -6.48
N MET A 45 4.11 -0.54 -7.27
CA MET A 45 3.75 -0.69 -8.67
C MET A 45 2.31 -1.17 -8.84
N ALA A 46 1.88 -2.11 -8.01
CA ALA A 46 0.51 -2.62 -8.08
C ALA A 46 -0.50 -1.54 -7.70
N ILE A 47 -0.18 -0.73 -6.71
CA ILE A 47 -1.04 0.38 -6.32
C ILE A 47 -1.13 1.42 -7.45
N GLU A 48 0.00 1.73 -8.07
CA GLU A 48 0.00 2.66 -9.20
C GLU A 48 -0.90 2.19 -10.33
N GLU A 49 -0.85 0.90 -10.62
CA GLU A 49 -1.69 0.33 -11.68
C GLU A 49 -3.16 0.33 -11.29
N GLU A 50 -3.46 -0.04 -10.07
CA GLU A 50 -4.86 -0.13 -9.61
C GLU A 50 -5.54 1.24 -9.61
N PHE A 51 -4.82 2.28 -9.21
CA PHE A 51 -5.38 3.62 -9.08
C PHE A 51 -5.02 4.53 -10.26
N GLU A 52 -4.32 3.99 -11.24
CA GLU A 52 -3.94 4.72 -12.46
C GLU A 52 -3.26 6.05 -12.13
N MET A 53 -2.30 5.98 -11.23
CA MET A 53 -1.55 7.15 -10.80
C MET A 53 -0.08 6.79 -10.58
N GLU A 54 0.77 7.79 -10.50
CA GLU A 54 2.19 7.61 -10.31
C GLU A 54 2.57 8.01 -8.88
N ILE A 55 3.37 7.17 -8.23
CA ILE A 55 3.90 7.47 -6.91
C ILE A 55 5.39 7.75 -7.09
N GLU A 56 5.82 8.95 -6.74
CA GLU A 56 7.24 9.33 -6.87
C GLU A 56 8.11 8.43 -6.00
N ASP A 57 9.31 8.13 -6.48
CA ASP A 57 10.24 7.26 -5.76
C ASP A 57 10.50 7.75 -4.34
N GLN A 58 10.64 9.05 -4.18
CA GLN A 58 10.88 9.63 -2.87
C GLN A 58 9.71 9.38 -1.93
N ALA A 59 8.50 9.55 -2.42
CA ALA A 59 7.29 9.28 -1.64
C ALA A 59 7.17 7.79 -1.33
N ALA A 60 7.44 6.95 -2.32
CA ALA A 60 7.37 5.50 -2.14
C ALA A 60 8.29 5.04 -1.01
N GLY A 61 9.47 5.63 -0.90
CA GLY A 61 10.42 5.29 0.16
C GLY A 61 9.96 5.69 1.55
N GLN A 62 8.99 6.60 1.65
CA GLN A 62 8.49 7.08 2.93
C GLN A 62 7.14 6.48 3.31
N ILE A 63 6.48 5.81 2.39
CA ILE A 63 5.21 5.14 2.66
C ILE A 63 5.52 3.83 3.37
N ALA A 64 5.23 3.78 4.66
CA ALA A 64 5.56 2.63 5.49
C ALA A 64 4.34 1.81 5.89
N THR A 65 3.16 2.42 5.96
CA THR A 65 1.95 1.75 6.42
C THR A 65 0.87 1.78 5.36
N VAL A 66 -0.15 0.95 5.56
CA VAL A 66 -1.34 0.94 4.69
C VAL A 66 -1.98 2.32 4.70
N GLN A 67 -2.06 2.95 5.87
CA GLN A 67 -2.66 4.28 6.00
C GLN A 67 -1.86 5.31 5.20
N ASP A 68 -0.53 5.23 5.21
CA ASP A 68 0.31 6.14 4.41
C ASP A 68 -0.04 6.03 2.93
N ALA A 69 -0.18 4.82 2.43
CA ALA A 69 -0.54 4.59 1.03
C ALA A 69 -1.92 5.17 0.71
N LEU A 70 -2.87 4.94 1.61
CA LEU A 70 -4.21 5.46 1.45
C LEU A 70 -4.22 6.98 1.42
N ASP A 71 -3.47 7.60 2.34
CA ASP A 71 -3.38 9.06 2.40
C ASP A 71 -2.78 9.63 1.11
N TYR A 72 -1.75 8.98 0.59
CA TYR A 72 -1.13 9.43 -0.67
C TYR A 72 -2.14 9.40 -1.81
N ILE A 73 -2.87 8.30 -1.93
CA ILE A 73 -3.85 8.14 -3.01
C ILE A 73 -4.95 9.17 -2.90
N GLU A 74 -5.38 9.48 -1.68
CA GLU A 74 -6.48 10.41 -1.46
C GLU A 74 -6.04 11.88 -1.35
N GLY A 75 -4.75 12.13 -1.56
CA GLY A 75 -4.23 13.49 -1.54
C GLY A 75 -4.07 14.09 -0.17
N ARG A 76 -4.00 13.26 0.87
CA ARG A 76 -3.86 13.71 2.26
C ARG A 76 -2.49 13.42 2.86
N TRP A 77 -1.57 12.94 2.05
CA TRP A 77 -0.24 12.59 2.53
C TRP A 77 0.60 13.87 2.63
N LYS A 78 1.25 14.05 3.80
CA LYS A 78 1.87 15.33 4.13
C LYS A 78 3.39 15.32 4.20
N LYS A 79 4.04 14.30 3.75
CA LYS A 79 5.51 14.26 3.84
C LYS A 79 6.22 14.65 2.57
#